data_1766cae698a31206d1a111373fa1fe29
#
_entry.id   1766cae698a31206d1a111373fa1fe29
#
_cell.length_a   1.000
_cell.length_b   1.000
_cell.length_c   1.000
_cell.angle_alpha   90.00
_cell.angle_beta   90.00
_cell.angle_gamma   90.00
#
_symmetry.space_group_name_H-M   'P 1'
#
loop_
_entity.id
_entity.type
_entity.pdbx_description
1 polymer ?
#
loop_
_entity_poly.entity_id
_entity_poly.type
_entity_poly.pdbx_seq_one_letter_code
_entity_poly.pdbx_strand_id
1 'polypeptide(L)'
;MENEKPDASKGAKALSALGAAKGGLARARKLTPEQRSESARVAVEARWAKEGKAPLPRATHEGMLHVGDVIIPCAVLENGQRVLTQSGLMKALGRARQAKGREYYDADVNMPAFLTAKNLKPFINSELEVTSSQIEFRTVRGMTAFGYPAELLPKVCDVFLDADEAGALTKGQEHILAQAKLLIRGLAHVGIIALVDEATGYQDERAEDHP
;
A
#
# COMPACT_ATOMS: atom_id res chain seq x y z
N MET A 1 -44.65 6.55 -46.71
CA MET A 1 -44.53 5.27 -45.96
C MET A 1 -43.08 4.83 -45.99
N GLU A 2 -42.35 5.27 -45.00
CA GLU A 2 -40.92 4.93 -44.85
C GLU A 2 -40.84 3.56 -44.19
N ASN A 3 -40.26 2.62 -44.90
CA ASN A 3 -40.12 1.22 -44.49
C ASN A 3 -38.84 1.12 -43.60
N GLU A 4 -39.02 1.25 -42.29
CA GLU A 4 -37.97 1.13 -41.28
C GLU A 4 -37.51 -0.33 -41.25
N LYS A 5 -36.32 -0.60 -41.84
CA LYS A 5 -35.68 -1.90 -41.77
C LYS A 5 -35.34 -2.20 -40.31
N PRO A 6 -35.74 -3.36 -39.76
CA PRO A 6 -35.38 -3.72 -38.40
C PRO A 6 -33.87 -3.76 -38.24
N ASP A 7 -33.37 -3.10 -37.20
CA ASP A 7 -31.93 -2.97 -36.88
C ASP A 7 -31.34 -4.34 -36.49
N ALA A 8 -30.86 -5.09 -37.49
CA ALA A 8 -30.25 -6.39 -37.32
C ALA A 8 -29.06 -6.40 -36.36
N SER A 9 -28.45 -5.23 -36.13
CA SER A 9 -27.32 -5.03 -35.22
C SER A 9 -27.74 -5.16 -33.74
N LYS A 10 -28.92 -4.68 -33.39
CA LYS A 10 -29.45 -4.81 -32.00
C LYS A 10 -29.80 -6.26 -31.65
N GLY A 11 -30.39 -7.00 -32.60
CA GLY A 11 -30.70 -8.40 -32.41
C GLY A 11 -29.43 -9.26 -32.23
N ALA A 12 -28.42 -9.04 -33.06
CA ALA A 12 -27.14 -9.74 -32.98
C ALA A 12 -26.41 -9.46 -31.65
N LYS A 13 -26.42 -8.21 -31.15
CA LYS A 13 -25.87 -7.85 -29.84
C LYS A 13 -26.59 -8.53 -28.68
N ALA A 14 -27.92 -8.61 -28.73
CA ALA A 14 -28.73 -9.27 -27.69
C ALA A 14 -28.48 -10.78 -27.64
N LEU A 15 -28.39 -11.46 -28.79
CA LEU A 15 -28.08 -12.88 -28.89
C LEU A 15 -26.66 -13.19 -28.44
N SER A 16 -25.69 -12.34 -28.76
CA SER A 16 -24.29 -12.45 -28.32
C SER A 16 -24.19 -12.29 -26.78
N ALA A 17 -24.91 -11.32 -26.19
CA ALA A 17 -24.95 -11.12 -24.75
C ALA A 17 -25.57 -12.30 -24.00
N LEU A 18 -26.64 -12.89 -24.53
CA LEU A 18 -27.28 -14.09 -23.98
C LEU A 18 -26.40 -15.33 -24.08
N GLY A 19 -25.68 -15.50 -25.19
CA GLY A 19 -24.71 -16.57 -25.37
C GLY A 19 -23.51 -16.47 -24.42
N ALA A 20 -22.98 -15.28 -24.25
CA ALA A 20 -21.90 -14.99 -23.33
C ALA A 20 -22.29 -15.24 -21.87
N ALA A 21 -23.50 -14.82 -21.45
CA ALA A 21 -24.01 -15.05 -20.10
C ALA A 21 -24.18 -16.56 -19.80
N LYS A 22 -24.77 -17.33 -20.72
CA LYS A 22 -24.93 -18.79 -20.58
C LYS A 22 -23.58 -19.53 -20.55
N GLY A 23 -22.64 -19.12 -21.40
CA GLY A 23 -21.27 -19.67 -21.42
C GLY A 23 -20.50 -19.36 -20.14
N GLY A 24 -20.64 -18.15 -19.63
CA GLY A 24 -20.02 -17.73 -18.37
C GLY A 24 -20.53 -18.54 -17.17
N LEU A 25 -21.84 -18.73 -17.05
CA LEU A 25 -22.48 -19.53 -15.99
C LEU A 25 -22.09 -21.01 -16.08
N ALA A 26 -22.05 -21.59 -17.28
CA ALA A 26 -21.66 -22.99 -17.50
C ALA A 26 -20.19 -23.19 -17.11
N ARG A 27 -19.30 -22.26 -17.44
CA ARG A 27 -17.89 -22.28 -17.05
C ARG A 27 -17.72 -22.13 -15.54
N ALA A 28 -18.47 -21.20 -14.91
CA ALA A 28 -18.42 -20.99 -13.47
C ALA A 28 -18.89 -22.21 -12.66
N ARG A 29 -19.78 -23.05 -13.21
CA ARG A 29 -20.21 -24.30 -12.56
C ARG A 29 -19.19 -25.43 -12.67
N LYS A 30 -18.35 -25.43 -13.69
CA LYS A 30 -17.33 -26.47 -13.92
C LYS A 30 -16.00 -26.20 -13.21
N LEU A 31 -15.72 -24.97 -12.83
CA LEU A 31 -14.46 -24.57 -12.21
C LEU A 31 -14.59 -24.57 -10.68
N THR A 32 -13.55 -25.05 -9.99
CA THR A 32 -13.44 -24.86 -8.53
C THR A 32 -13.26 -23.37 -8.17
N PRO A 33 -13.50 -22.96 -6.92
CA PRO A 33 -13.24 -21.58 -6.47
C PRO A 33 -11.82 -21.11 -6.81
N GLU A 34 -10.82 -21.97 -6.62
CA GLU A 34 -9.40 -21.70 -6.89
C GLU A 34 -9.17 -21.49 -8.41
N GLN A 35 -9.72 -22.37 -9.24
CA GLN A 35 -9.62 -22.27 -10.70
C GLN A 35 -10.32 -21.01 -11.25
N ARG A 36 -11.43 -20.59 -10.62
CA ARG A 36 -12.11 -19.33 -10.95
C ARG A 36 -11.25 -18.11 -10.60
N SER A 37 -10.65 -18.13 -9.42
CA SER A 37 -9.73 -17.08 -8.96
C SER A 37 -8.52 -16.95 -9.88
N GLU A 38 -7.90 -18.07 -10.23
CA GLU A 38 -6.74 -18.12 -11.13
C GLU A 38 -7.10 -17.63 -12.55
N SER A 39 -8.23 -18.10 -13.09
CA SER A 39 -8.71 -17.66 -14.41
C SER A 39 -9.02 -16.16 -14.45
N ALA A 40 -9.57 -15.60 -13.36
CA ALA A 40 -9.80 -14.17 -13.23
C ALA A 40 -8.48 -13.40 -13.17
N ARG A 41 -7.49 -13.91 -12.43
CA ARG A 41 -6.15 -13.33 -12.32
C ARG A 41 -5.47 -13.24 -13.70
N VAL A 42 -5.41 -14.34 -14.43
CA VAL A 42 -4.81 -14.40 -15.77
C VAL A 42 -5.50 -13.42 -16.73
N ALA A 43 -6.84 -13.32 -16.67
CA ALA A 43 -7.58 -12.40 -17.52
C ALA A 43 -7.27 -10.92 -17.22
N VAL A 44 -7.09 -10.57 -15.94
CA VAL A 44 -6.72 -9.23 -15.49
C VAL A 44 -5.30 -8.90 -15.91
N GLU A 45 -4.35 -9.81 -15.72
CA GLU A 45 -2.96 -9.67 -16.12
C GLU A 45 -2.82 -9.47 -17.64
N ALA A 46 -3.55 -10.27 -18.42
CA ALA A 46 -3.57 -10.13 -19.88
C ALA A 46 -4.14 -8.78 -20.35
N ARG A 47 -5.13 -8.25 -19.62
CA ARG A 47 -5.68 -6.91 -19.89
C ARG A 47 -4.65 -5.82 -19.61
N TRP A 48 -3.96 -5.90 -18.47
CA TRP A 48 -2.95 -4.92 -18.09
C TRP A 48 -1.73 -4.96 -19.02
N ALA A 49 -1.31 -6.16 -19.43
CA ALA A 49 -0.26 -6.30 -20.43
C ALA A 49 -0.62 -5.59 -21.75
N LYS A 50 -1.89 -5.65 -22.17
CA LYS A 50 -2.38 -4.90 -23.35
C LYS A 50 -2.40 -3.38 -23.13
N GLU A 51 -2.64 -2.93 -21.90
CA GLU A 51 -2.64 -1.50 -21.52
C GLU A 51 -1.22 -0.98 -21.23
N GLY A 52 -0.16 -1.81 -21.36
CA GLY A 52 1.22 -1.44 -21.05
C GLY A 52 1.48 -1.21 -19.55
N LYS A 53 0.58 -1.66 -18.67
CA LYS A 53 0.73 -1.56 -17.22
C LYS A 53 1.37 -2.83 -16.68
N ALA A 54 2.44 -2.68 -15.92
CA ALA A 54 3.00 -3.80 -15.17
C ALA A 54 1.98 -4.34 -14.16
N PRO A 55 1.92 -5.66 -13.93
CA PRO A 55 1.08 -6.22 -12.89
C PRO A 55 1.48 -5.65 -11.54
N LEU A 56 0.49 -5.24 -10.73
CA LEU A 56 0.75 -4.74 -9.39
C LEU A 56 1.33 -5.87 -8.51
N PRO A 57 2.38 -5.59 -7.74
CA PRO A 57 2.93 -6.56 -6.80
C PRO A 57 1.87 -7.01 -5.80
N ARG A 58 1.92 -8.28 -5.37
CA ARG A 58 0.95 -8.86 -4.45
C ARG A 58 1.54 -9.02 -3.07
N ALA A 59 0.72 -8.77 -2.05
CA ALA A 59 1.07 -9.13 -0.69
C ALA A 59 1.00 -10.65 -0.51
N THR A 60 2.06 -11.22 0.03
CA THR A 60 2.12 -12.63 0.46
C THR A 60 1.71 -12.77 1.92
N HIS A 61 2.02 -11.75 2.73
CA HIS A 61 1.70 -11.69 4.15
C HIS A 61 1.14 -10.32 4.51
N GLU A 62 0.15 -10.29 5.40
CA GLU A 62 -0.41 -9.06 5.95
C GLU A 62 -0.44 -9.18 7.48
N GLY A 63 -0.20 -8.07 8.16
CA GLY A 63 -0.15 -8.02 9.61
C GLY A 63 -0.31 -6.63 10.19
N MET A 64 -0.18 -6.55 11.51
CA MET A 64 -0.21 -5.31 12.27
C MET A 64 1.13 -5.14 12.98
N LEU A 65 1.88 -4.10 12.60
CA LEU A 65 3.09 -3.72 13.29
C LEU A 65 2.71 -2.92 14.55
N HIS A 66 3.16 -3.39 15.70
CA HIS A 66 2.96 -2.73 16.99
C HIS A 66 4.23 -1.97 17.38
N VAL A 67 4.12 -0.66 17.54
CA VAL A 67 5.21 0.22 17.98
C VAL A 67 4.70 1.02 19.19
N GLY A 68 4.97 0.53 20.39
CA GLY A 68 4.31 1.02 21.61
C GLY A 68 2.78 0.87 21.49
N ASP A 69 2.05 1.94 21.71
CA ASP A 69 0.58 1.96 21.60
C ASP A 69 0.08 2.19 20.14
N VAL A 70 0.99 2.35 19.21
CA VAL A 70 0.65 2.63 17.80
C VAL A 70 0.59 1.32 17.01
N ILE A 71 -0.50 1.13 16.26
CA ILE A 71 -0.72 -0.05 15.41
C ILE A 71 -0.73 0.41 13.95
N ILE A 72 0.18 -0.16 13.14
CA ILE A 72 0.36 0.18 11.73
C ILE A 72 0.13 -1.07 10.88
N PRO A 73 -0.93 -1.12 10.05
CA PRO A 73 -1.10 -2.22 9.10
C PRO A 73 0.08 -2.27 8.13
N CYS A 74 0.61 -3.47 7.93
CA CYS A 74 1.78 -3.72 7.10
C CYS A 74 1.57 -4.97 6.22
N ALA A 75 2.41 -5.10 5.20
CA ALA A 75 2.44 -6.27 4.33
C ALA A 75 3.85 -6.57 3.86
N VAL A 76 4.09 -7.84 3.48
CA VAL A 76 5.26 -8.25 2.72
C VAL A 76 4.78 -8.61 1.32
N LEU A 77 5.42 -8.02 0.31
CA LEU A 77 5.10 -8.26 -1.09
C LEU A 77 5.88 -9.47 -1.62
N GLU A 78 5.44 -10.03 -2.74
CA GLU A 78 6.05 -11.21 -3.40
C GLU A 78 7.53 -10.99 -3.78
N ASN A 79 7.96 -9.75 -3.97
CA ASN A 79 9.36 -9.37 -4.20
C ASN A 79 10.17 -9.20 -2.91
N GLY A 80 9.61 -9.56 -1.75
CA GLY A 80 10.24 -9.42 -0.44
C GLY A 80 10.19 -8.01 0.16
N GLN A 81 9.62 -7.04 -0.55
CA GLN A 81 9.52 -5.67 -0.07
C GLN A 81 8.50 -5.57 1.09
N ARG A 82 8.92 -4.94 2.17
CA ARG A 82 8.09 -4.67 3.35
C ARG A 82 7.44 -3.31 3.21
N VAL A 83 6.12 -3.25 3.33
CA VAL A 83 5.35 -2.01 3.14
C VAL A 83 4.46 -1.73 4.35
N LEU A 84 4.35 -0.46 4.71
CA LEU A 84 3.35 0.07 5.63
C LEU A 84 2.21 0.65 4.82
N THR A 85 0.96 0.38 5.22
CA THR A 85 -0.17 0.98 4.50
C THR A 85 -0.15 2.51 4.65
N GLN A 86 -0.52 3.21 3.58
CA GLN A 86 -0.57 4.67 3.58
C GLN A 86 -1.43 5.22 4.72
N SER A 87 -2.62 4.66 4.92
CA SER A 87 -3.53 5.09 5.99
C SER A 87 -2.96 4.81 7.38
N GLY A 88 -2.26 3.69 7.55
CA GLY A 88 -1.59 3.32 8.81
C GLY A 88 -0.44 4.27 9.14
N LEU A 89 0.43 4.54 8.18
CA LEU A 89 1.53 5.49 8.33
C LEU A 89 1.03 6.90 8.70
N MET A 90 0.00 7.39 7.96
CA MET A 90 -0.58 8.70 8.26
C MET A 90 -1.14 8.77 9.68
N LYS A 91 -1.87 7.74 10.12
CA LYS A 91 -2.44 7.66 11.47
C LYS A 91 -1.33 7.59 12.52
N ALA A 92 -0.27 6.83 12.29
CA ALA A 92 0.87 6.70 13.19
C ALA A 92 1.57 8.04 13.42
N LEU A 93 1.67 8.88 12.39
CA LEU A 93 2.21 10.24 12.47
C LEU A 93 1.20 11.26 13.05
N GLY A 94 0.09 10.83 13.63
CA GLY A 94 -0.92 11.72 14.22
C GLY A 94 -1.71 12.52 13.20
N ARG A 95 -1.67 12.14 11.93
CA ARG A 95 -2.44 12.83 10.89
C ARG A 95 -3.84 12.25 10.82
N ALA A 96 -4.83 13.08 11.13
CA ALA A 96 -6.23 12.71 10.97
C ALA A 96 -6.55 12.35 9.52
N ARG A 97 -7.53 11.47 9.33
CA ARG A 97 -8.08 11.14 8.01
C ARG A 97 -8.43 12.45 7.30
N GLN A 98 -7.85 12.66 6.12
CA GLN A 98 -7.98 13.92 5.41
C GLN A 98 -9.44 14.28 5.12
N ALA A 99 -9.73 15.59 5.20
CA ALA A 99 -10.95 16.15 4.67
C ALA A 99 -11.03 15.86 3.15
N LYS A 100 -12.26 15.57 2.67
CA LYS A 100 -12.58 15.27 1.27
C LYS A 100 -11.91 16.31 0.34
N GLY A 101 -11.05 15.87 -0.57
CA GLY A 101 -10.40 16.72 -1.58
C GLY A 101 -8.94 17.10 -1.33
N ARG A 102 -8.28 16.61 -0.28
CA ARG A 102 -6.81 16.75 -0.13
C ARG A 102 -6.12 15.45 -0.52
N GLU A 103 -5.09 15.55 -1.33
CA GLU A 103 -4.26 14.40 -1.70
C GLU A 103 -3.29 14.03 -0.57
N TYR A 104 -3.14 12.72 -0.33
CA TYR A 104 -2.14 12.21 0.63
C TYR A 104 -0.74 12.17 0.04
N TYR A 105 -0.66 12.19 -1.27
CA TYR A 105 0.54 11.98 -2.06
C TYR A 105 0.60 13.02 -3.16
N ASP A 106 1.75 13.65 -3.29
CA ASP A 106 2.04 14.60 -4.35
C ASP A 106 2.75 13.84 -5.48
N ALA A 107 2.02 13.58 -6.57
CA ALA A 107 2.51 12.82 -7.70
C ALA A 107 3.59 13.58 -8.49
N ASP A 108 3.57 14.91 -8.47
CA ASP A 108 4.52 15.73 -9.23
C ASP A 108 5.93 15.65 -8.63
N VAL A 109 6.00 15.53 -7.30
CA VAL A 109 7.28 15.36 -6.57
C VAL A 109 7.49 13.95 -6.04
N ASN A 110 6.60 13.02 -6.37
CA ASN A 110 6.67 11.61 -5.98
C ASN A 110 6.88 11.39 -4.48
N MET A 111 6.14 12.13 -3.64
CA MET A 111 6.37 12.22 -2.20
C MET A 111 5.04 12.37 -1.43
N PRO A 112 4.96 11.88 -0.16
CA PRO A 112 3.83 12.18 0.70
C PRO A 112 3.64 13.70 0.87
N ALA A 113 2.43 14.20 0.66
CA ALA A 113 2.12 15.63 0.64
C ALA A 113 2.55 16.39 1.92
N PHE A 114 2.65 15.72 3.07
CA PHE A 114 3.09 16.36 4.31
C PHE A 114 4.61 16.63 4.37
N LEU A 115 5.40 15.94 3.54
CA LEU A 115 6.84 16.17 3.42
C LEU A 115 7.17 17.30 2.43
N THR A 116 6.22 17.72 1.59
CA THR A 116 6.45 18.78 0.59
C THR A 116 6.50 20.19 1.17
N ALA A 117 6.33 20.34 2.48
CA ALA A 117 6.36 21.64 3.15
C ALA A 117 7.74 22.31 3.01
N LYS A 118 7.74 23.61 2.66
CA LYS A 118 8.97 24.36 2.35
C LYS A 118 10.01 24.34 3.47
N ASN A 119 9.57 24.38 4.73
CA ASN A 119 10.44 24.33 5.89
C ASN A 119 11.10 22.97 6.11
N LEU A 120 10.58 21.89 5.55
CA LEU A 120 11.15 20.53 5.67
C LEU A 120 12.16 20.23 4.55
N LYS A 121 12.13 20.96 3.44
CA LYS A 121 13.01 20.71 2.28
C LYS A 121 14.50 20.57 2.63
N PRO A 122 15.10 21.39 3.54
CA PRO A 122 16.52 21.25 3.89
C PRO A 122 16.88 19.90 4.56
N PHE A 123 15.89 19.20 5.12
CA PHE A 123 16.06 17.95 5.87
C PHE A 123 15.72 16.72 5.01
N ILE A 124 15.27 16.91 3.76
CA ILE A 124 14.96 15.85 2.82
C ILE A 124 16.18 15.62 1.94
N ASN A 125 16.73 14.41 2.01
CA ASN A 125 17.84 13.96 1.18
C ASN A 125 17.33 13.11 -0.01
N SER A 126 18.20 12.84 -0.97
CA SER A 126 17.89 12.02 -2.16
C SER A 126 17.45 10.60 -1.81
N GLU A 127 17.97 10.03 -0.74
CA GLU A 127 17.59 8.71 -0.27
C GLU A 127 16.13 8.68 0.21
N LEU A 128 15.70 9.72 0.94
CA LEU A 128 14.32 9.86 1.37
C LEU A 128 13.39 10.04 0.17
N GLU A 129 13.78 10.82 -0.83
CA GLU A 129 12.99 11.01 -2.06
C GLU A 129 12.69 9.68 -2.75
N VAL A 130 13.70 8.83 -2.90
CA VAL A 130 13.54 7.48 -3.48
C VAL A 130 12.63 6.60 -2.61
N THR A 131 12.86 6.60 -1.29
CA THR A 131 12.11 5.75 -0.33
C THR A 131 10.68 6.23 -0.15
N SER A 132 10.37 7.50 -0.44
CA SER A 132 9.04 8.10 -0.26
C SER A 132 8.06 7.78 -1.38
N SER A 133 8.50 7.07 -2.42
CA SER A 133 7.63 6.66 -3.53
C SER A 133 6.48 5.79 -3.06
N GLN A 134 5.27 6.16 -3.46
CA GLN A 134 4.08 5.39 -3.15
C GLN A 134 4.07 4.08 -3.94
N ILE A 135 3.74 3.00 -3.25
CA ILE A 135 3.61 1.67 -3.83
C ILE A 135 2.13 1.31 -3.91
N GLU A 136 1.64 1.08 -5.12
CA GLU A 136 0.34 0.47 -5.35
C GLU A 136 0.52 -1.05 -5.40
N PHE A 137 -0.26 -1.79 -4.61
CA PHE A 137 -0.14 -3.25 -4.51
C PHE A 137 -1.50 -3.93 -4.33
N ARG A 138 -1.53 -5.26 -4.51
CA ARG A 138 -2.70 -6.09 -4.23
C ARG A 138 -2.56 -6.72 -2.84
N THR A 139 -3.58 -6.58 -2.03
CA THR A 139 -3.69 -7.27 -0.74
C THR A 139 -3.81 -8.78 -0.94
N VAL A 140 -3.61 -9.57 0.12
CA VAL A 140 -3.83 -11.03 0.10
C VAL A 140 -5.25 -11.36 -0.40
N ARG A 141 -6.23 -10.51 -0.07
CA ARG A 141 -7.62 -10.63 -0.53
C ARG A 141 -7.86 -10.12 -1.95
N GLY A 142 -6.83 -9.64 -2.65
CA GLY A 142 -6.91 -9.14 -4.03
C GLY A 142 -7.41 -7.72 -4.20
N MET A 143 -7.64 -6.97 -3.12
CA MET A 143 -8.00 -5.55 -3.18
C MET A 143 -6.78 -4.69 -3.50
N THR A 144 -7.00 -3.55 -4.15
CA THR A 144 -5.94 -2.55 -4.35
C THR A 144 -5.71 -1.78 -3.06
N ALA A 145 -4.46 -1.63 -2.68
CA ALA A 145 -4.01 -0.84 -1.54
C ALA A 145 -2.79 0.01 -1.92
N PHE A 146 -2.56 1.06 -1.13
CA PHE A 146 -1.42 1.94 -1.26
C PHE A 146 -0.59 1.88 0.02
N GLY A 147 0.72 1.90 -0.15
CA GLY A 147 1.66 1.88 0.97
C GLY A 147 2.97 2.57 0.63
N TYR A 148 3.87 2.53 1.58
CA TYR A 148 5.24 3.03 1.47
C TYR A 148 6.20 1.96 1.98
N PRO A 149 7.46 1.93 1.50
CA PRO A 149 8.48 1.08 2.10
C PRO A 149 8.53 1.28 3.62
N ALA A 150 8.66 0.20 4.38
CA ALA A 150 8.68 0.27 5.85
C ALA A 150 9.81 1.17 6.38
N GLU A 151 10.91 1.24 5.65
CA GLU A 151 12.07 2.08 5.92
C GLU A 151 11.76 3.59 5.89
N LEU A 152 10.64 3.99 5.27
CA LEU A 152 10.23 5.39 5.25
C LEU A 152 9.87 5.89 6.65
N LEU A 153 9.34 5.02 7.52
CA LEU A 153 8.88 5.44 8.86
C LEU A 153 9.99 6.07 9.72
N PRO A 154 11.13 5.41 9.98
CA PRO A 154 12.21 6.05 10.74
C PRO A 154 12.75 7.30 10.03
N LYS A 155 12.96 7.26 8.71
CA LYS A 155 13.47 8.41 7.95
C LYS A 155 12.58 9.65 8.06
N VAL A 156 11.26 9.46 8.04
CA VAL A 156 10.31 10.56 8.26
C VAL A 156 10.43 11.09 9.68
N CYS A 157 10.58 10.22 10.67
CA CYS A 157 10.77 10.67 12.05
C CYS A 157 12.03 11.52 12.18
N ASP A 158 13.14 11.12 11.56
CA ASP A 158 14.40 11.86 11.58
C ASP A 158 14.23 13.26 10.97
N VAL A 159 13.53 13.42 9.84
CA VAL A 159 13.24 14.73 9.24
C VAL A 159 12.56 15.68 10.25
N PHE A 160 11.60 15.17 11.03
CA PHE A 160 10.91 16.00 12.02
C PHE A 160 11.76 16.28 13.26
N LEU A 161 12.64 15.37 13.65
CA LEU A 161 13.60 15.58 14.75
C LEU A 161 14.65 16.63 14.36
N ASP A 162 15.27 16.49 13.18
CA ASP A 162 16.28 17.42 12.68
C ASP A 162 15.69 18.82 12.47
N ALA A 163 14.45 18.89 11.96
CA ALA A 163 13.74 20.16 11.80
C ALA A 163 13.38 20.81 13.15
N ASP A 164 13.11 20.02 14.19
CA ASP A 164 12.90 20.51 15.57
C ASP A 164 14.20 21.10 16.16
N GLU A 165 15.31 20.38 16.03
CA GLU A 165 16.64 20.84 16.49
C GLU A 165 17.06 22.14 15.81
N ALA A 166 16.72 22.30 14.53
CA ALA A 166 16.99 23.53 13.77
C ALA A 166 15.95 24.65 14.04
N GLY A 167 14.93 24.43 14.87
CA GLY A 167 13.87 25.40 15.13
C GLY A 167 13.01 25.73 13.89
N ALA A 168 12.99 24.82 12.91
CA ALA A 168 12.32 25.05 11.62
C ALA A 168 10.86 24.60 11.60
N LEU A 169 10.36 23.91 12.63
CA LEU A 169 9.00 23.41 12.68
C LEU A 169 7.96 24.51 12.89
N THR A 170 6.82 24.34 12.25
CA THR A 170 5.64 25.16 12.49
C THR A 170 4.78 24.56 13.61
N LYS A 171 3.96 25.40 14.29
CA LYS A 171 3.00 24.93 15.31
C LYS A 171 2.08 23.80 14.82
N GLY A 172 1.71 23.85 13.54
CA GLY A 172 0.89 22.79 12.92
C GLY A 172 1.61 21.45 12.77
N GLN A 173 2.92 21.39 12.94
CA GLN A 173 3.75 20.18 12.82
C GLN A 173 4.16 19.60 14.19
N GLU A 174 3.95 20.31 15.31
CA GLU A 174 4.33 19.86 16.65
C GLU A 174 3.71 18.50 17.04
N HIS A 175 2.47 18.24 16.61
CA HIS A 175 1.81 16.95 16.87
C HIS A 175 2.47 15.80 16.10
N ILE A 176 3.02 16.03 14.90
CA ILE A 176 3.77 15.03 14.14
C ILE A 176 5.11 14.75 14.83
N LEU A 177 5.79 15.79 15.29
CA LEU A 177 7.01 15.66 16.07
C LEU A 177 6.81 14.80 17.33
N ALA A 178 5.72 15.05 18.08
CA ALA A 178 5.41 14.27 19.27
C ALA A 178 5.23 12.78 18.94
N GLN A 179 4.54 12.46 17.84
CA GLN A 179 4.39 11.10 17.36
C GLN A 179 5.73 10.51 16.85
N ALA A 180 6.53 11.29 16.14
CA ALA A 180 7.85 10.86 15.66
C ALA A 180 8.76 10.44 16.83
N LYS A 181 8.79 11.23 17.91
CA LYS A 181 9.53 10.91 19.15
C LYS A 181 9.06 9.62 19.81
N LEU A 182 7.75 9.37 19.84
CA LEU A 182 7.19 8.11 20.36
C LEU A 182 7.54 6.91 19.47
N LEU A 183 7.40 7.06 18.16
CA LEU A 183 7.69 6.01 17.18
C LEU A 183 9.16 5.60 17.20
N ILE A 184 10.09 6.55 17.20
CA ILE A 184 11.54 6.24 17.26
C ILE A 184 11.89 5.48 18.53
N ARG A 185 11.35 5.89 19.69
CA ARG A 185 11.59 5.17 20.96
C ARG A 185 11.03 3.74 20.89
N GLY A 186 9.81 3.58 20.37
CA GLY A 186 9.19 2.26 20.21
C GLY A 186 9.97 1.37 19.25
N LEU A 187 10.41 1.90 18.11
CA LEU A 187 11.24 1.18 17.13
C LEU A 187 12.59 0.77 17.72
N ALA A 188 13.23 1.64 18.53
CA ALA A 188 14.49 1.31 19.18
C ALA A 188 14.33 0.15 20.18
N HIS A 189 13.25 0.13 20.96
CA HIS A 189 12.96 -0.98 21.87
C HIS A 189 12.71 -2.31 21.16
N VAL A 190 11.89 -2.30 20.11
CA VAL A 190 11.61 -3.51 19.32
C VAL A 190 12.86 -3.95 18.56
N GLY A 191 13.59 -2.99 17.99
CA GLY A 191 14.78 -3.25 17.20
C GLY A 191 15.89 -3.94 18.00
N ILE A 192 16.18 -3.48 19.21
CA ILE A 192 17.24 -4.12 20.02
C ILE A 192 16.88 -5.57 20.38
N ILE A 193 15.63 -5.86 20.69
CA ILE A 193 15.16 -7.22 20.98
C ILE A 193 15.34 -8.09 19.73
N ALA A 194 14.85 -7.63 18.57
CA ALA A 194 14.94 -8.36 17.31
C ALA A 194 16.41 -8.63 16.91
N LEU A 195 17.30 -7.65 17.08
CA LEU A 195 18.71 -7.78 16.79
C LEU A 195 19.42 -8.78 17.72
N VAL A 196 19.02 -8.83 19.01
CA VAL A 196 19.55 -9.81 19.95
C VAL A 196 19.04 -11.21 19.59
N ASP A 197 17.74 -11.35 19.30
CA ASP A 197 17.15 -12.62 18.88
C ASP A 197 17.83 -13.17 17.60
N GLU A 198 18.09 -12.29 16.62
CA GLU A 198 18.80 -12.65 15.38
C GLU A 198 20.26 -13.04 15.66
N ALA A 199 20.99 -12.25 16.46
CA ALA A 199 22.40 -12.51 16.77
C ALA A 199 22.61 -13.79 17.58
N THR A 200 21.63 -14.20 18.35
CA THR A 200 21.66 -15.43 19.17
C THR A 200 21.06 -16.64 18.48
N GLY A 201 20.38 -16.48 17.36
CA GLY A 201 19.61 -17.53 16.69
C GLY A 201 18.28 -17.87 17.41
N TYR A 202 17.91 -17.13 18.45
CA TYR A 202 16.67 -17.37 19.21
C TYR A 202 15.41 -17.12 18.39
N GLN A 203 15.51 -16.33 17.32
CA GLN A 203 14.41 -16.06 16.41
C GLN A 203 13.87 -17.35 15.74
N ASP A 204 14.77 -18.30 15.43
CA ASP A 204 14.40 -19.57 14.79
C ASP A 204 13.63 -20.47 15.77
N GLU A 205 14.04 -20.52 17.05
CA GLU A 205 13.36 -21.26 18.10
C GLU A 205 11.92 -20.72 18.34
N ARG A 206 11.75 -19.40 18.35
CA ARG A 206 10.42 -18.77 18.52
C ARG A 206 9.47 -19.06 17.34
N ALA A 207 9.99 -19.24 16.13
CA ALA A 207 9.19 -19.57 14.96
C ALA A 207 8.65 -21.00 15.01
N GLU A 208 9.38 -21.92 15.68
CA GLU A 208 8.96 -23.32 15.87
C GLU A 208 7.91 -23.47 16.98
N ASP A 209 7.93 -22.62 18.01
CA ASP A 209 7.00 -22.67 19.15
C ASP A 209 5.60 -22.08 18.86
N HIS A 210 5.43 -21.37 17.73
CA HIS A 210 4.18 -20.74 17.31
C HIS A 210 3.86 -21.04 15.84
N PRO A 211 3.38 -22.28 15.53
CA PRO A 211 2.96 -22.67 14.20
C PRO A 211 1.66 -21.97 13.73
#